data_483b3e98264f9226850105f4608b2c1c
#
_entry.id   483b3e98264f9226850105f4608b2c1c
#
_cell.length_a   1.000
_cell.length_b   1.000
_cell.length_c   1.000
_cell.angle_alpha   90.00
_cell.angle_beta   90.00
_cell.angle_gamma   90.00
#
_symmetry.space_group_name_H-M   'P 1'
#
loop_
_entity.id
_entity.type
_entity.pdbx_description
1 polymer ?
#
loop_
_entity_poly.entity_id
_entity_poly.type
_entity_poly.pdbx_seq_one_letter_code
_entity_poly.pdbx_strand_id
1 'polypeptide(L)'
;MHEACDVLDSIRIGVDRVSLDLWTYLARSRGRGRPKRPGAVADLAKAVLLQQYLGDSDRRLIGSLSLFSEKLGLTSSPGYKDVERAYADPDVAVVLLAFFDLTVGAVRDVRDFAIDGTGLSTSIKDNWETYLFSKQRRYAVFEKLVCAVGQRYGVVSAFRVLDSMHGHESPYLRPLVEEVSEKHGGLGLVCADSAYISRDNCQAIADLGGVPRLYPKKNTSLNSLGRKAYQDMLLSFIHDPQAWLEEYHHRYIAESTFSSLKRRCLVPLRREIGSRRKQEVLARIIIYNLIRLSYATWTKGLKTKLNNHHKPKTK
;
A
#
# COMPACT_ATOMS: atom_id res chain seq x y z
N MET A 1 12.80 -2.95 -19.55
CA MET A 1 13.87 -1.93 -19.31
C MET A 1 13.31 -0.62 -18.76
N HIS A 2 12.18 -0.09 -19.27
CA HIS A 2 11.58 1.16 -18.81
C HIS A 2 11.13 1.12 -17.34
N GLU A 3 10.44 0.06 -16.87
CA GLU A 3 9.95 -0.04 -15.48
C GLU A 3 11.06 0.15 -14.44
N ALA A 4 12.21 -0.50 -14.61
CA ALA A 4 13.30 -0.40 -13.65
C ALA A 4 13.88 1.02 -13.56
N CYS A 5 14.07 1.67 -14.70
CA CYS A 5 14.53 3.05 -14.73
C CYS A 5 13.54 3.99 -14.06
N ASP A 6 12.24 3.85 -14.38
CA ASP A 6 11.17 4.67 -13.82
C ASP A 6 11.06 4.52 -12.31
N VAL A 7 11.13 3.28 -11.80
CA VAL A 7 11.06 3.01 -10.36
C VAL A 7 12.25 3.60 -9.63
N LEU A 8 13.47 3.42 -10.13
CA LEU A 8 14.68 3.99 -9.52
C LEU A 8 14.68 5.52 -9.54
N ASP A 9 14.28 6.13 -10.66
CA ASP A 9 14.13 7.59 -10.76
C ASP A 9 13.06 8.11 -9.80
N SER A 10 11.93 7.40 -9.69
CA SER A 10 10.86 7.76 -8.78
C SER A 10 11.29 7.65 -7.31
N ILE A 11 12.07 6.62 -6.95
CA ILE A 11 12.66 6.51 -5.61
C ILE A 11 13.53 7.72 -5.31
N ARG A 12 14.46 8.05 -6.21
CA ARG A 12 15.35 9.21 -6.06
C ARG A 12 14.56 10.50 -5.91
N ILE A 13 13.78 10.84 -6.93
CA ILE A 13 13.06 12.13 -7.00
C ILE A 13 12.07 12.26 -5.84
N GLY A 14 11.32 11.20 -5.55
CA GLY A 14 10.29 11.23 -4.52
C GLY A 14 10.87 11.32 -3.12
N VAL A 15 11.90 10.54 -2.80
CA VAL A 15 12.54 10.58 -1.47
C VAL A 15 13.28 11.90 -1.27
N ASP A 16 13.99 12.41 -2.28
CA ASP A 16 14.70 13.68 -2.17
C ASP A 16 13.72 14.84 -1.95
N ARG A 17 12.61 14.87 -2.70
CA ARG A 17 11.56 15.86 -2.53
C ARG A 17 10.96 15.84 -1.12
N VAL A 18 10.52 14.67 -0.66
CA VAL A 18 9.93 14.51 0.67
C VAL A 18 10.93 14.88 1.76
N SER A 19 12.21 14.48 1.62
CA SER A 19 13.24 14.80 2.59
C SER A 19 13.54 16.29 2.65
N LEU A 20 13.42 17.00 1.52
CA LEU A 20 13.54 18.45 1.47
C LEU A 20 12.35 19.15 2.16
N ASP A 21 11.13 18.70 1.88
CA ASP A 21 9.91 19.22 2.52
C ASP A 21 9.93 19.00 4.05
N LEU A 22 10.53 17.89 4.49
CA LEU A 22 10.67 17.53 5.90
C LEU A 22 11.99 18.01 6.55
N TRP A 23 12.80 18.79 5.84
CA TRP A 23 14.15 19.20 6.28
C TRP A 23 14.17 19.71 7.71
N THR A 24 13.31 20.67 8.04
CA THR A 24 13.24 21.27 9.38
C THR A 24 12.91 20.23 10.46
N TYR A 25 12.07 19.26 10.15
CA TYR A 25 11.73 18.15 11.04
C TYR A 25 12.91 17.20 11.24
N LEU A 26 13.56 16.79 10.17
CA LEU A 26 14.68 15.85 10.18
C LEU A 26 15.95 16.43 10.80
N ALA A 27 16.14 17.76 10.71
CA ALA A 27 17.29 18.46 11.27
C ALA A 27 17.19 18.69 12.79
N ARG A 28 16.02 18.45 13.42
CA ARG A 28 15.84 18.64 14.87
C ARG A 28 16.66 17.62 15.65
N SER A 29 17.40 18.12 16.66
CA SER A 29 18.07 17.24 17.63
C SER A 29 17.03 16.49 18.47
N ARG A 30 17.10 15.16 18.49
CA ARG A 30 16.22 14.30 19.28
C ARG A 30 17.05 13.56 20.33
N GLY A 31 17.01 14.09 21.57
CA GLY A 31 17.64 13.44 22.71
C GLY A 31 19.18 13.53 22.75
N ARG A 32 19.80 12.63 23.51
CA ARG A 32 21.27 12.56 23.64
C ARG A 32 21.86 11.89 22.38
N GLY A 33 22.70 12.60 21.67
CA GLY A 33 23.43 12.09 20.49
C GLY A 33 23.59 13.13 19.38
N ARG A 34 24.44 12.81 18.39
CA ARG A 34 24.63 13.67 17.22
C ARG A 34 23.41 13.54 16.32
N PRO A 35 22.73 14.65 15.94
CA PRO A 35 21.59 14.59 15.01
C PRO A 35 22.03 13.97 13.68
N LYS A 36 21.18 13.10 13.13
CA LYS A 36 21.40 12.58 11.80
C LYS A 36 21.29 13.69 10.78
N ARG A 37 22.16 13.67 9.79
CA ARG A 37 22.02 14.59 8.66
C ARG A 37 20.80 14.16 7.83
N PRO A 38 19.93 15.09 7.40
CA PRO A 38 18.76 14.75 6.56
C PRO A 38 19.12 13.91 5.34
N GLY A 39 20.25 14.18 4.68
CA GLY A 39 20.75 13.35 3.57
C GLY A 39 20.99 11.89 3.95
N ALA A 40 21.51 11.63 5.15
CA ALA A 40 21.70 10.24 5.62
C ALA A 40 20.36 9.51 5.84
N VAL A 41 19.31 10.20 6.29
CA VAL A 41 17.96 9.62 6.41
C VAL A 41 17.38 9.33 5.04
N ALA A 42 17.55 10.24 4.06
CA ALA A 42 17.13 10.03 2.69
C ALA A 42 17.84 8.82 2.05
N ASP A 43 19.16 8.69 2.24
CA ASP A 43 19.92 7.55 1.75
C ASP A 43 19.44 6.22 2.35
N LEU A 44 19.12 6.19 3.66
CA LEU A 44 18.54 5.01 4.31
C LEU A 44 17.15 4.67 3.75
N ALA A 45 16.28 5.66 3.53
CA ALA A 45 14.97 5.44 2.93
C ALA A 45 15.09 4.88 1.50
N LYS A 46 16.01 5.42 0.68
CA LYS A 46 16.32 4.90 -0.66
C LYS A 46 16.85 3.47 -0.60
N ALA A 47 17.73 3.16 0.36
CA ALA A 47 18.27 1.81 0.53
C ALA A 47 17.18 0.80 0.91
N VAL A 48 16.28 1.16 1.83
CA VAL A 48 15.11 0.33 2.21
C VAL A 48 14.22 0.06 0.99
N LEU A 49 13.93 1.07 0.19
CA LEU A 49 13.09 0.93 -1.01
C LEU A 49 13.80 0.09 -2.09
N LEU A 50 15.08 0.31 -2.34
CA LEU A 50 15.85 -0.52 -3.28
C LEU A 50 15.86 -1.98 -2.84
N GLN A 51 16.02 -2.25 -1.54
CA GLN A 51 15.99 -3.59 -0.99
C GLN A 51 14.67 -4.30 -1.30
N GLN A 52 13.54 -3.62 -1.10
CA GLN A 52 12.22 -4.20 -1.38
C GLN A 52 11.98 -4.36 -2.88
N TYR A 53 12.53 -3.49 -3.71
CA TYR A 53 12.44 -3.60 -5.16
C TYR A 53 13.22 -4.80 -5.70
N LEU A 54 14.44 -5.03 -5.22
CA LEU A 54 15.30 -6.13 -5.65
C LEU A 54 15.03 -7.46 -4.92
N GLY A 55 14.36 -7.42 -3.76
CA GLY A 55 14.20 -8.57 -2.88
C GLY A 55 15.52 -9.04 -2.25
N ASP A 56 16.49 -8.15 -2.08
CA ASP A 56 17.83 -8.49 -1.56
C ASP A 56 17.85 -8.70 -0.05
N SER A 57 18.78 -9.57 0.42
CA SER A 57 19.14 -9.62 1.84
C SER A 57 19.95 -8.38 2.24
N ASP A 58 20.04 -8.07 3.54
CA ASP A 58 20.76 -6.89 4.03
C ASP A 58 22.22 -6.86 3.53
N ARG A 59 22.87 -8.02 3.50
CA ARG A 59 24.27 -8.14 3.03
C ARG A 59 24.38 -8.00 1.52
N ARG A 60 23.47 -8.62 0.75
CA ARG A 60 23.49 -8.57 -0.70
C ARG A 60 23.19 -7.16 -1.20
N LEU A 61 22.32 -6.44 -0.50
CA LEU A 61 21.95 -5.07 -0.82
C LEU A 61 23.17 -4.13 -0.90
N ILE A 62 24.23 -4.36 -0.10
CA ILE A 62 25.41 -3.47 -0.12
C ILE A 62 26.08 -3.46 -1.49
N GLY A 63 26.16 -4.63 -2.14
CA GLY A 63 26.64 -4.70 -3.52
C GLY A 63 25.73 -3.95 -4.50
N SER A 64 24.41 -4.15 -4.36
CA SER A 64 23.42 -3.44 -5.18
C SER A 64 23.44 -1.93 -4.96
N LEU A 65 23.60 -1.45 -3.72
CA LEU A 65 23.74 -0.02 -3.43
C LEU A 65 24.97 0.60 -4.10
N SER A 66 26.08 -0.12 -4.14
CA SER A 66 27.29 0.33 -4.86
C SER A 66 27.03 0.53 -6.36
N LEU A 67 26.28 -0.40 -6.99
CA LEU A 67 25.95 -0.35 -8.41
C LEU A 67 24.93 0.75 -8.75
N PHE A 68 23.99 1.02 -7.85
CA PHE A 68 22.90 1.98 -8.07
C PHE A 68 23.10 3.32 -7.35
N SER A 69 24.25 3.55 -6.72
CA SER A 69 24.52 4.74 -5.91
C SER A 69 24.31 6.06 -6.68
N GLU A 70 24.87 6.15 -7.88
CA GLU A 70 24.74 7.33 -8.75
C GLU A 70 23.28 7.51 -9.22
N LYS A 71 22.63 6.43 -9.65
CA LYS A 71 21.23 6.45 -10.12
C LYS A 71 20.26 6.89 -9.02
N LEU A 72 20.51 6.49 -7.78
CA LEU A 72 19.72 6.89 -6.61
C LEU A 72 20.16 8.24 -6.02
N GLY A 73 21.27 8.80 -6.47
CA GLY A 73 21.82 10.04 -5.92
C GLY A 73 22.15 9.90 -4.44
N LEU A 74 22.80 8.80 -4.04
CA LEU A 74 23.21 8.60 -2.66
C LEU A 74 24.35 9.55 -2.29
N THR A 75 24.24 10.19 -1.14
CA THR A 75 25.30 11.06 -0.59
C THR A 75 26.28 10.28 0.30
N SER A 76 25.87 9.12 0.76
CA SER A 76 26.67 8.18 1.57
C SER A 76 26.31 6.74 1.21
N SER A 77 27.21 5.81 1.51
CA SER A 77 26.95 4.38 1.33
C SER A 77 26.62 3.75 2.71
N PRO A 78 25.34 3.49 3.03
CA PRO A 78 24.98 2.87 4.30
C PRO A 78 25.48 1.42 4.37
N GLY A 79 25.96 1.02 5.55
CA GLY A 79 26.34 -0.35 5.81
C GLY A 79 25.11 -1.27 6.04
N TYR A 80 25.30 -2.59 5.99
CA TYR A 80 24.17 -3.53 6.16
C TYR A 80 23.45 -3.39 7.51
N LYS A 81 24.19 -3.06 8.60
CA LYS A 81 23.60 -2.80 9.91
C LYS A 81 22.80 -1.51 9.96
N ASP A 82 23.18 -0.51 9.16
CA ASP A 82 22.45 0.74 9.09
C ASP A 82 21.11 0.52 8.37
N VAL A 83 21.10 -0.27 7.30
CA VAL A 83 19.86 -0.67 6.61
C VAL A 83 18.97 -1.51 7.51
N GLU A 84 19.52 -2.47 8.26
CA GLU A 84 18.76 -3.26 9.24
C GLU A 84 18.08 -2.36 10.28
N ARG A 85 18.81 -1.39 10.83
CA ARG A 85 18.30 -0.43 11.81
C ARG A 85 17.31 0.55 11.23
N ALA A 86 17.43 0.88 9.94
CA ALA A 86 16.54 1.81 9.24
C ALA A 86 15.07 1.38 9.33
N TYR A 87 14.78 0.08 9.41
CA TYR A 87 13.42 -0.44 9.61
C TYR A 87 12.83 -0.19 11.02
N ALA A 88 13.60 0.29 11.97
CA ALA A 88 13.12 0.75 13.27
C ALA A 88 13.30 2.25 13.47
N ASP A 89 13.83 2.94 12.47
CA ASP A 89 14.15 4.36 12.55
C ASP A 89 12.90 5.22 12.32
N PRO A 90 12.47 6.02 13.30
CA PRO A 90 11.27 6.85 13.15
C PRO A 90 11.41 7.92 12.08
N ASP A 91 12.63 8.44 11.83
CA ASP A 91 12.84 9.46 10.80
C ASP A 91 12.68 8.84 9.40
N VAL A 92 13.21 7.63 9.20
CA VAL A 92 13.00 6.86 7.96
C VAL A 92 11.52 6.53 7.78
N ALA A 93 10.81 6.15 8.86
CA ALA A 93 9.38 5.88 8.80
C ALA A 93 8.58 7.10 8.33
N VAL A 94 8.89 8.29 8.86
CA VAL A 94 8.23 9.55 8.44
C VAL A 94 8.48 9.86 6.96
N VAL A 95 9.71 9.68 6.47
CA VAL A 95 10.04 9.86 5.05
C VAL A 95 9.27 8.87 4.18
N LEU A 96 9.20 7.58 4.58
CA LEU A 96 8.46 6.57 3.83
C LEU A 96 6.95 6.84 3.82
N LEU A 97 6.35 7.28 4.94
CA LEU A 97 4.93 7.64 4.99
C LEU A 97 4.62 8.83 4.08
N ALA A 98 5.40 9.88 4.14
CA ALA A 98 5.23 11.04 3.26
C ALA A 98 5.46 10.67 1.78
N PHE A 99 6.38 9.75 1.50
CA PHE A 99 6.55 9.26 0.14
C PHE A 99 5.39 8.37 -0.32
N PHE A 100 4.81 7.55 0.55
CA PHE A 100 3.57 6.83 0.26
C PHE A 100 2.46 7.82 -0.14
N ASP A 101 2.23 8.87 0.64
CA ASP A 101 1.23 9.90 0.34
C ASP A 101 1.52 10.61 -0.99
N LEU A 102 2.78 10.83 -1.32
CA LEU A 102 3.18 11.38 -2.62
C LEU A 102 2.82 10.42 -3.77
N THR A 103 2.96 9.09 -3.59
CA THR A 103 2.54 8.10 -4.61
C THR A 103 1.03 8.08 -4.79
N VAL A 104 0.27 8.21 -3.72
CA VAL A 104 -1.20 8.30 -3.75
C VAL A 104 -1.65 9.60 -4.42
N GLY A 105 -1.03 10.73 -4.07
CA GLY A 105 -1.32 12.03 -4.66
C GLY A 105 -1.02 12.15 -6.17
N ALA A 106 -0.29 11.18 -6.74
CA ALA A 106 -0.04 11.11 -8.18
C ALA A 106 -1.29 10.69 -8.99
N VAL A 107 -2.32 10.13 -8.34
CA VAL A 107 -3.57 9.62 -8.96
C VAL A 107 -4.80 10.29 -8.34
N ARG A 108 -4.97 11.58 -8.60
CA ARG A 108 -6.00 12.40 -7.93
C ARG A 108 -7.44 12.11 -8.35
N ASP A 109 -7.67 11.54 -9.54
CA ASP A 109 -9.01 11.36 -10.12
C ASP A 109 -9.62 9.98 -9.81
N VAL A 110 -9.23 9.35 -8.71
CA VAL A 110 -9.73 8.05 -8.28
C VAL A 110 -10.75 8.26 -7.17
N ARG A 111 -11.98 7.77 -7.38
CA ARG A 111 -13.03 7.78 -6.37
C ARG A 111 -13.57 6.39 -6.05
N ASP A 112 -13.35 5.43 -6.97
CA ASP A 112 -13.82 4.06 -6.83
C ASP A 112 -12.73 3.19 -6.23
N PHE A 113 -13.08 2.46 -5.18
CA PHE A 113 -12.14 1.66 -4.41
C PHE A 113 -12.63 0.23 -4.21
N ALA A 114 -11.68 -0.69 -4.19
CA ALA A 114 -11.89 -2.05 -3.70
C ALA A 114 -11.16 -2.22 -2.36
N ILE A 115 -11.86 -2.77 -1.35
CA ILE A 115 -11.29 -3.04 -0.03
C ILE A 115 -11.27 -4.54 0.18
N ASP A 116 -10.10 -5.05 0.55
CA ASP A 116 -9.93 -6.47 0.82
C ASP A 116 -8.71 -6.69 1.74
N GLY A 117 -8.62 -7.89 2.33
CA GLY A 117 -7.56 -8.29 3.23
C GLY A 117 -6.71 -9.43 2.68
N THR A 118 -5.46 -9.49 3.12
CA THR A 118 -4.56 -10.60 2.79
C THR A 118 -3.57 -10.87 3.90
N GLY A 119 -3.01 -12.09 3.94
CA GLY A 119 -1.88 -12.43 4.79
C GLY A 119 -0.57 -12.36 4.01
N LEU A 120 0.41 -11.67 4.58
CA LEU A 120 1.80 -11.66 4.10
C LEU A 120 2.61 -12.66 4.90
N SER A 121 3.20 -13.65 4.24
CA SER A 121 3.98 -14.69 4.91
C SER A 121 5.26 -14.14 5.53
N THR A 122 5.62 -14.67 6.71
CA THR A 122 6.91 -14.47 7.35
C THR A 122 7.83 -15.71 7.20
N SER A 123 7.37 -16.73 6.47
CA SER A 123 8.10 -17.98 6.23
C SER A 123 8.05 -18.35 4.74
N ILE A 124 9.15 -18.89 4.23
CA ILE A 124 9.23 -19.41 2.84
C ILE A 124 8.36 -20.67 2.66
N LYS A 125 8.10 -21.41 3.75
CA LYS A 125 7.47 -22.73 3.71
C LYS A 125 5.96 -22.68 3.65
N ASP A 126 5.34 -21.54 4.00
CA ASP A 126 3.90 -21.45 4.16
C ASP A 126 3.33 -20.33 3.29
N ASN A 127 2.30 -20.63 2.52
CA ASN A 127 1.49 -19.63 1.84
C ASN A 127 0.17 -19.38 2.62
N TRP A 128 -0.48 -18.27 2.35
CA TRP A 128 -1.71 -17.86 3.03
C TRP A 128 -2.85 -18.88 2.85
N GLU A 129 -2.99 -19.44 1.67
CA GLU A 129 -4.04 -20.43 1.37
C GLU A 129 -3.80 -21.73 2.13
N THR A 130 -2.56 -22.24 2.13
CA THR A 130 -2.18 -23.41 2.92
C THR A 130 -2.42 -23.17 4.41
N TYR A 131 -2.12 -21.97 4.91
CA TYR A 131 -2.40 -21.60 6.29
C TYR A 131 -3.88 -21.64 6.63
N LEU A 132 -4.75 -21.11 5.77
CA LEU A 132 -6.20 -21.09 6.00
C LEU A 132 -6.82 -22.50 6.03
N PHE A 133 -6.32 -23.41 5.20
CA PHE A 133 -6.90 -24.75 5.03
C PHE A 133 -6.18 -25.86 5.79
N SER A 134 -4.95 -25.65 6.28
CA SER A 134 -4.20 -26.67 6.99
C SER A 134 -4.59 -26.76 8.47
N LYS A 135 -4.74 -27.99 8.96
CA LYS A 135 -4.91 -28.27 10.40
C LYS A 135 -3.59 -28.18 11.19
N GLN A 136 -2.45 -28.14 10.51
CA GLN A 136 -1.10 -28.06 11.12
C GLN A 136 -0.65 -26.61 11.24
N ARG A 137 -1.24 -25.84 12.15
CA ARG A 137 -1.08 -24.40 12.29
C ARG A 137 0.07 -23.93 13.18
N ARG A 138 1.00 -24.81 13.56
CA ARG A 138 1.89 -24.53 14.71
C ARG A 138 2.96 -23.44 14.51
N TYR A 139 3.31 -23.07 13.27
CA TYR A 139 4.48 -22.20 13.03
C TYR A 139 4.34 -21.12 11.96
N ALA A 140 3.23 -21.05 11.27
CA ALA A 140 3.02 -20.02 10.25
C ALA A 140 2.59 -18.70 10.90
N VAL A 141 3.43 -17.70 10.86
CA VAL A 141 3.10 -16.34 11.28
C VAL A 141 2.90 -15.50 10.02
N PHE A 142 1.72 -14.91 9.90
CA PHE A 142 1.37 -13.98 8.83
C PHE A 142 1.13 -12.59 9.41
N GLU A 143 1.57 -11.57 8.71
CA GLU A 143 1.08 -10.22 8.95
C GLU A 143 -0.17 -9.98 8.11
N LYS A 144 -1.27 -9.68 8.77
CA LYS A 144 -2.54 -9.41 8.10
C LYS A 144 -2.57 -7.97 7.62
N LEU A 145 -2.80 -7.79 6.32
CA LEU A 145 -2.85 -6.51 5.64
C LEU A 145 -4.24 -6.29 5.07
N VAL A 146 -4.85 -5.13 5.33
CA VAL A 146 -6.08 -4.68 4.67
C VAL A 146 -5.77 -3.42 3.87
N CYS A 147 -6.20 -3.38 2.61
CA CYS A 147 -5.94 -2.27 1.70
C CYS A 147 -7.22 -1.72 1.07
N ALA A 148 -7.22 -0.41 0.83
CA ALA A 148 -8.11 0.24 -0.12
C ALA A 148 -7.33 0.50 -1.42
N VAL A 149 -7.77 -0.11 -2.50
CA VAL A 149 -7.11 -0.08 -3.81
C VAL A 149 -7.98 0.70 -4.79
N GLY A 150 -7.42 1.74 -5.39
CA GLY A 150 -8.11 2.54 -6.41
C GLY A 150 -8.33 1.74 -7.69
N GLN A 151 -9.59 1.65 -8.14
CA GLN A 151 -9.98 0.76 -9.26
C GLN A 151 -9.35 1.16 -10.58
N ARG A 152 -9.17 2.46 -10.85
CA ARG A 152 -8.70 2.95 -12.15
C ARG A 152 -7.24 2.57 -12.46
N TYR A 153 -6.34 2.65 -11.46
CA TYR A 153 -4.90 2.45 -11.64
C TYR A 153 -4.32 1.28 -10.85
N GLY A 154 -5.10 0.73 -9.91
CA GLY A 154 -4.63 -0.33 -9.01
C GLY A 154 -3.58 0.16 -8.00
N VAL A 155 -3.61 1.44 -7.64
CA VAL A 155 -2.74 2.03 -6.63
C VAL A 155 -3.35 1.81 -5.25
N VAL A 156 -2.57 1.32 -4.30
CA VAL A 156 -2.97 1.23 -2.89
C VAL A 156 -2.99 2.64 -2.30
N SER A 157 -4.17 3.13 -1.93
CA SER A 157 -4.38 4.50 -1.45
C SER A 157 -4.43 4.62 0.08
N ALA A 158 -4.85 3.56 0.75
CA ALA A 158 -4.78 3.43 2.20
C ALA A 158 -4.58 1.96 2.58
N PHE A 159 -3.99 1.70 3.75
CA PHE A 159 -3.80 0.35 4.25
C PHE A 159 -3.73 0.30 5.77
N ARG A 160 -3.98 -0.88 6.33
CA ARG A 160 -3.75 -1.20 7.76
C ARG A 160 -3.05 -2.55 7.88
N VAL A 161 -2.01 -2.58 8.71
CA VAL A 161 -1.38 -3.84 9.15
C VAL A 161 -1.97 -4.16 10.52
N LEU A 162 -2.64 -5.30 10.61
CA LEU A 162 -3.32 -5.71 11.82
C LEU A 162 -2.34 -6.32 12.82
N ASP A 163 -2.54 -6.03 14.11
CA ASP A 163 -1.69 -6.58 15.18
C ASP A 163 -1.97 -8.08 15.44
N SER A 164 -3.08 -8.60 14.93
CA SER A 164 -3.45 -10.01 15.01
C SER A 164 -3.87 -10.56 13.66
N MET A 165 -3.31 -11.68 13.26
CA MET A 165 -3.71 -12.39 12.05
C MET A 165 -5.13 -12.97 12.11
N HIS A 166 -5.69 -13.12 13.32
CA HIS A 166 -7.07 -13.57 13.55
C HIS A 166 -8.06 -12.41 13.70
N GLY A 167 -7.57 -11.16 13.62
CA GLY A 167 -8.42 -9.98 13.73
C GLY A 167 -9.47 -9.91 12.61
N HIS A 168 -10.70 -9.50 12.97
CA HIS A 168 -11.73 -9.22 11.99
C HIS A 168 -11.34 -7.99 11.16
N GLU A 169 -11.57 -8.03 9.85
CA GLU A 169 -11.22 -6.95 8.92
C GLU A 169 -12.28 -5.85 8.89
N SER A 170 -13.54 -6.20 9.14
CA SER A 170 -14.69 -5.30 9.04
C SER A 170 -14.52 -3.96 9.76
N PRO A 171 -13.96 -3.87 10.99
CA PRO A 171 -13.74 -2.60 11.69
C PRO A 171 -12.76 -1.65 10.99
N TYR A 172 -11.90 -2.18 10.11
CA TYR A 172 -10.90 -1.38 9.41
C TYR A 172 -11.44 -0.72 8.12
N LEU A 173 -12.65 -1.10 7.67
CA LEU A 173 -13.24 -0.48 6.49
C LEU A 173 -13.46 1.02 6.72
N ARG A 174 -14.09 1.40 7.82
CA ARG A 174 -14.40 2.80 8.10
C ARG A 174 -13.16 3.70 8.09
N PRO A 175 -12.09 3.44 8.87
CA PRO A 175 -10.89 4.28 8.82
C PRO A 175 -10.15 4.26 7.46
N LEU A 176 -10.35 3.23 6.63
CA LEU A 176 -9.80 3.22 5.28
C LEU A 176 -10.59 4.12 4.33
N VAL A 177 -11.93 4.08 4.36
CA VAL A 177 -12.76 4.94 3.49
C VAL A 177 -12.66 6.40 3.90
N GLU A 178 -12.55 6.71 5.19
CA GLU A 178 -12.29 8.07 5.67
C GLU A 178 -10.96 8.61 5.12
N GLU A 179 -9.88 7.83 5.22
CA GLU A 179 -8.56 8.21 4.72
C GLU A 179 -8.53 8.39 3.19
N VAL A 180 -9.14 7.48 2.41
CA VAL A 180 -9.15 7.64 0.95
C VAL A 180 -10.07 8.78 0.51
N SER A 181 -11.18 9.02 1.21
CA SER A 181 -12.04 10.16 0.95
C SER A 181 -11.32 11.49 1.12
N GLU A 182 -10.54 11.63 2.19
CA GLU A 182 -9.70 12.80 2.45
C GLU A 182 -8.64 13.00 1.35
N LYS A 183 -7.91 11.93 1.01
CA LYS A 183 -6.81 11.98 0.03
C LYS A 183 -7.27 12.26 -1.40
N HIS A 184 -8.48 11.82 -1.78
CA HIS A 184 -8.98 11.90 -3.15
C HIS A 184 -10.14 12.91 -3.33
N GLY A 185 -10.59 13.55 -2.24
CA GLY A 185 -11.65 14.56 -2.27
C GLY A 185 -13.05 13.97 -2.48
N GLY A 186 -13.32 12.80 -1.90
CA GLY A 186 -14.60 12.12 -1.89
C GLY A 186 -14.53 10.67 -2.33
N LEU A 187 -15.66 9.97 -2.21
CA LEU A 187 -15.83 8.57 -2.60
C LEU A 187 -16.82 8.44 -3.75
N GLY A 188 -16.60 7.44 -4.61
CA GLY A 188 -17.58 6.89 -5.53
C GLY A 188 -17.99 5.49 -5.09
N LEU A 189 -17.77 4.49 -5.95
CA LEU A 189 -18.08 3.10 -5.66
C LEU A 189 -17.07 2.48 -4.68
N VAL A 190 -17.56 1.81 -3.63
CA VAL A 190 -16.72 1.07 -2.69
C VAL A 190 -17.15 -0.39 -2.65
N CYS A 191 -16.30 -1.27 -3.18
CA CYS A 191 -16.53 -2.70 -3.26
C CYS A 191 -15.74 -3.44 -2.17
N ALA A 192 -16.38 -4.34 -1.42
CA ALA A 192 -15.70 -5.25 -0.50
C ALA A 192 -16.48 -6.57 -0.36
N ASP A 193 -15.81 -7.60 0.17
CA ASP A 193 -16.43 -8.91 0.32
C ASP A 193 -17.47 -8.97 1.46
N SER A 194 -18.07 -10.13 1.63
CA SER A 194 -19.12 -10.35 2.64
C SER A 194 -18.60 -10.26 4.08
N ALA A 195 -17.30 -10.28 4.33
CA ALA A 195 -16.73 -10.08 5.66
C ALA A 195 -16.94 -8.65 6.16
N TYR A 196 -17.01 -7.69 5.23
CA TYR A 196 -17.16 -6.28 5.55
C TYR A 196 -18.62 -5.82 5.67
N ILE A 197 -19.61 -6.64 5.29
CA ILE A 197 -21.00 -6.21 5.31
C ILE A 197 -21.46 -5.95 6.74
N SER A 198 -21.82 -4.70 7.00
CA SER A 198 -22.50 -4.26 8.21
C SER A 198 -23.30 -3.00 7.92
N ARG A 199 -24.29 -2.71 8.78
CA ARG A 199 -25.08 -1.49 8.66
C ARG A 199 -24.22 -0.25 8.80
N ASP A 200 -23.28 -0.27 9.75
CA ASP A 200 -22.40 0.87 10.03
C ASP A 200 -21.37 1.10 8.91
N ASN A 201 -20.84 0.03 8.29
CA ASN A 201 -19.93 0.17 7.16
C ASN A 201 -20.63 0.74 5.92
N CYS A 202 -21.85 0.29 5.61
CA CYS A 202 -22.63 0.87 4.51
C CYS A 202 -22.93 2.35 4.76
N GLN A 203 -23.30 2.70 5.99
CA GLN A 203 -23.59 4.09 6.34
C GLN A 203 -22.32 4.95 6.31
N ALA A 204 -21.17 4.46 6.80
CA ALA A 204 -19.91 5.18 6.76
C ALA A 204 -19.46 5.52 5.32
N ILE A 205 -19.69 4.63 4.35
CA ILE A 205 -19.42 4.90 2.94
C ILE A 205 -20.37 5.98 2.42
N ALA A 206 -21.68 5.86 2.72
CA ALA A 206 -22.69 6.80 2.25
C ALA A 206 -22.52 8.20 2.86
N ASP A 207 -22.15 8.30 4.13
CA ASP A 207 -21.90 9.58 4.81
C ASP A 207 -20.76 10.38 4.15
N LEU A 208 -19.83 9.67 3.47
CA LEU A 208 -18.76 10.26 2.67
C LEU A 208 -19.11 10.47 1.19
N GLY A 209 -20.41 10.31 0.83
CA GLY A 209 -20.92 10.46 -0.53
C GLY A 209 -20.65 9.27 -1.44
N GLY A 210 -20.16 8.16 -0.93
CA GLY A 210 -19.88 6.94 -1.68
C GLY A 210 -21.07 6.00 -1.79
N VAL A 211 -20.96 5.05 -2.71
CA VAL A 211 -21.97 3.99 -2.95
C VAL A 211 -21.41 2.65 -2.49
N PRO A 212 -21.97 2.02 -1.45
CA PRO A 212 -21.51 0.72 -0.98
C PRO A 212 -21.90 -0.40 -1.93
N ARG A 213 -20.97 -1.33 -2.19
CA ARG A 213 -21.16 -2.61 -2.87
C ARG A 213 -20.49 -3.72 -2.04
N LEU A 214 -21.10 -3.98 -0.86
CA LEU A 214 -20.63 -5.02 0.07
C LEU A 214 -21.45 -6.29 -0.16
N TYR A 215 -20.80 -7.41 -0.47
CA TYR A 215 -21.48 -8.63 -0.89
C TYR A 215 -22.41 -9.17 0.22
N PRO A 216 -23.72 -9.39 -0.04
CA PRO A 216 -24.65 -9.88 0.97
C PRO A 216 -24.32 -11.31 1.42
N LYS A 217 -24.48 -11.60 2.73
CA LYS A 217 -24.41 -12.97 3.27
C LYS A 217 -25.75 -13.67 3.10
N LYS A 218 -25.78 -15.00 3.15
CA LYS A 218 -26.99 -15.81 3.05
C LYS A 218 -28.05 -15.45 4.10
N ASN A 219 -27.64 -14.99 5.28
CA ASN A 219 -28.51 -14.59 6.38
C ASN A 219 -28.73 -13.08 6.49
N THR A 220 -28.42 -12.34 5.42
CA THR A 220 -28.63 -10.88 5.37
C THR A 220 -30.13 -10.56 5.36
N SER A 221 -30.58 -9.67 6.22
CA SER A 221 -31.97 -9.19 6.29
C SER A 221 -32.07 -7.72 5.87
N LEU A 222 -33.24 -7.32 5.38
CA LEU A 222 -33.52 -5.91 4.99
C LEU A 222 -33.69 -4.95 6.18
N ASN A 223 -33.65 -5.47 7.42
CA ASN A 223 -33.75 -4.63 8.61
C ASN A 223 -32.53 -3.72 8.75
N SER A 224 -32.73 -2.43 8.48
CA SER A 224 -31.67 -1.41 8.46
C SER A 224 -31.31 -0.88 9.85
N LEU A 225 -32.15 -1.05 10.87
CA LEU A 225 -31.99 -0.42 12.20
C LEU A 225 -31.64 1.09 12.08
N GLY A 226 -32.30 1.81 11.17
CA GLY A 226 -32.07 3.23 10.93
C GLY A 226 -30.88 3.56 10.01
N ARG A 227 -30.15 2.56 9.50
CA ARG A 227 -29.07 2.75 8.53
C ARG A 227 -29.60 2.58 7.10
N LYS A 228 -30.08 3.68 6.53
CA LYS A 228 -30.73 3.67 5.20
C LYS A 228 -29.80 3.14 4.09
N ALA A 229 -28.53 3.53 4.08
CA ALA A 229 -27.58 3.10 3.07
C ALA A 229 -27.42 1.57 2.97
N TYR A 230 -27.54 0.86 4.08
CA TYR A 230 -27.54 -0.60 4.09
C TYR A 230 -28.78 -1.18 3.38
N GLN A 231 -29.95 -0.63 3.66
CA GLN A 231 -31.20 -1.07 3.04
C GLN A 231 -31.21 -0.74 1.54
N ASP A 232 -30.80 0.46 1.16
CA ASP A 232 -30.75 0.91 -0.24
C ASP A 232 -29.78 0.03 -1.07
N MET A 233 -28.62 -0.34 -0.50
CA MET A 233 -27.69 -1.28 -1.13
C MET A 233 -28.33 -2.65 -1.37
N LEU A 234 -29.04 -3.22 -0.37
CA LEU A 234 -29.68 -4.52 -0.52
C LEU A 234 -30.86 -4.47 -1.51
N LEU A 235 -31.65 -3.40 -1.49
CA LEU A 235 -32.74 -3.22 -2.44
C LEU A 235 -32.21 -3.09 -3.88
N SER A 236 -31.09 -2.38 -4.09
CA SER A 236 -30.46 -2.30 -5.40
C SER A 236 -29.98 -3.67 -5.89
N PHE A 237 -29.43 -4.52 -4.99
CA PHE A 237 -29.04 -5.89 -5.31
C PHE A 237 -30.25 -6.77 -5.69
N ILE A 238 -31.37 -6.63 -4.97
CA ILE A 238 -32.61 -7.40 -5.25
C ILE A 238 -33.27 -6.95 -6.54
N HIS A 239 -33.28 -5.62 -6.82
CA HIS A 239 -33.95 -5.04 -7.97
C HIS A 239 -33.25 -5.40 -9.28
N ASP A 240 -31.92 -5.28 -9.35
CA ASP A 240 -31.12 -5.63 -10.51
C ASP A 240 -29.80 -6.29 -10.08
N PRO A 241 -29.83 -7.62 -9.84
CA PRO A 241 -28.65 -8.37 -9.42
C PRO A 241 -27.52 -8.33 -10.45
N GLN A 242 -27.86 -8.29 -11.75
CA GLN A 242 -26.86 -8.33 -12.81
C GLN A 242 -26.04 -7.04 -12.86
N ALA A 243 -26.69 -5.89 -12.96
CA ALA A 243 -26.03 -4.60 -12.95
C ALA A 243 -25.23 -4.39 -11.64
N TRP A 244 -25.81 -4.81 -10.51
CA TRP A 244 -25.13 -4.74 -9.22
C TRP A 244 -23.84 -5.58 -9.20
N LEU A 245 -23.88 -6.81 -9.74
CA LEU A 245 -22.72 -7.70 -9.82
C LEU A 245 -21.65 -7.17 -10.79
N GLU A 246 -22.04 -6.53 -11.89
CA GLU A 246 -21.09 -5.88 -12.79
C GLU A 246 -20.27 -4.81 -12.06
N GLU A 247 -20.90 -3.96 -11.28
CA GLU A 247 -20.21 -2.98 -10.44
C GLU A 247 -19.36 -3.67 -9.34
N TYR A 248 -19.91 -4.67 -8.67
CA TYR A 248 -19.21 -5.41 -7.61
C TYR A 248 -17.95 -6.13 -8.12
N HIS A 249 -17.97 -6.65 -9.34
CA HIS A 249 -16.85 -7.37 -9.92
C HIS A 249 -15.58 -6.51 -10.03
N HIS A 250 -15.69 -5.18 -9.99
CA HIS A 250 -14.52 -4.32 -9.87
C HIS A 250 -13.67 -4.58 -8.62
N ARG A 251 -14.19 -5.34 -7.63
CA ARG A 251 -13.44 -5.83 -6.48
C ARG A 251 -12.21 -6.67 -6.85
N TYR A 252 -12.24 -7.35 -8.01
CA TYR A 252 -11.10 -8.17 -8.46
C TYR A 252 -9.78 -7.39 -8.53
N ILE A 253 -9.82 -6.07 -8.59
CA ILE A 253 -8.60 -5.25 -8.59
C ILE A 253 -7.80 -5.42 -7.29
N ALA A 254 -8.46 -5.60 -6.14
CA ALA A 254 -7.78 -5.87 -4.88
C ALA A 254 -7.09 -7.24 -4.89
N GLU A 255 -7.77 -8.27 -5.39
CA GLU A 255 -7.19 -9.62 -5.51
C GLU A 255 -5.96 -9.63 -6.45
N SER A 256 -6.07 -8.96 -7.59
CA SER A 256 -4.96 -8.83 -8.54
C SER A 256 -3.81 -8.03 -7.96
N THR A 257 -4.10 -7.01 -7.14
CA THR A 257 -3.11 -6.23 -6.38
C THR A 257 -2.35 -7.12 -5.42
N PHE A 258 -3.05 -7.91 -4.61
CA PHE A 258 -2.41 -8.81 -3.66
C PHE A 258 -1.60 -9.91 -4.34
N SER A 259 -2.13 -10.49 -5.42
CA SER A 259 -1.38 -11.46 -6.22
C SER A 259 -0.09 -10.86 -6.80
N SER A 260 -0.17 -9.63 -7.32
CA SER A 260 1.00 -8.92 -7.83
C SER A 260 1.98 -8.55 -6.73
N LEU A 261 1.50 -8.05 -5.59
CA LEU A 261 2.33 -7.72 -4.43
C LEU A 261 3.09 -8.95 -3.93
N LYS A 262 2.41 -10.09 -3.79
CA LYS A 262 3.02 -11.35 -3.35
C LYS A 262 4.02 -11.91 -4.36
N ARG A 263 3.73 -11.86 -5.65
CA ARG A 263 4.64 -12.34 -6.71
C ARG A 263 5.89 -11.50 -6.86
N ARG A 264 5.78 -10.19 -6.77
CA ARG A 264 6.91 -9.27 -6.89
C ARG A 264 7.78 -9.26 -5.64
N CYS A 265 7.16 -9.45 -4.48
CA CYS A 265 7.85 -9.64 -3.22
C CYS A 265 7.96 -11.14 -2.93
N LEU A 266 8.64 -11.91 -3.81
CA LEU A 266 8.85 -13.37 -3.72
C LEU A 266 9.42 -13.84 -2.38
N VAL A 267 9.88 -12.92 -1.55
CA VAL A 267 10.51 -13.20 -0.27
C VAL A 267 9.51 -12.92 0.85
N PRO A 268 9.36 -13.79 1.84
CA PRO A 268 8.61 -13.51 3.05
C PRO A 268 9.09 -12.23 3.72
N LEU A 269 8.25 -11.67 4.60
CA LEU A 269 8.68 -10.57 5.46
C LEU A 269 9.89 -11.03 6.30
N ARG A 270 10.96 -10.26 6.24
CA ARG A 270 12.25 -10.65 6.87
C ARG A 270 12.40 -10.10 8.28
N ARG A 271 11.62 -9.06 8.62
CA ARG A 271 11.74 -8.39 9.91
C ARG A 271 10.94 -9.15 10.98
N GLU A 272 11.56 -9.42 12.12
CA GLU A 272 10.95 -10.22 13.20
C GLU A 272 10.09 -9.38 14.15
N ILE A 273 10.41 -8.10 14.32
CA ILE A 273 9.72 -7.20 15.26
C ILE A 273 8.56 -6.49 14.55
N GLY A 274 7.36 -6.44 15.16
CA GLY A 274 6.14 -5.92 14.57
C GLY A 274 6.26 -4.51 13.97
N SER A 275 6.92 -3.57 14.67
CA SER A 275 7.14 -2.21 14.13
C SER A 275 8.02 -2.22 12.87
N ARG A 276 9.07 -3.05 12.84
CA ARG A 276 9.94 -3.21 11.68
C ARG A 276 9.22 -3.90 10.51
N ARG A 277 8.32 -4.86 10.80
CA ARG A 277 7.48 -5.48 9.79
C ARG A 277 6.50 -4.48 9.17
N LYS A 278 5.85 -3.65 9.97
CA LYS A 278 4.94 -2.60 9.46
C LYS A 278 5.68 -1.67 8.49
N GLN A 279 6.92 -1.29 8.80
CA GLN A 279 7.74 -0.47 7.92
C GLN A 279 8.20 -1.22 6.66
N GLU A 280 8.48 -2.52 6.75
CA GLU A 280 8.75 -3.37 5.58
C GLU A 280 7.53 -3.46 4.68
N VAL A 281 6.33 -3.66 5.23
CA VAL A 281 5.08 -3.68 4.46
C VAL A 281 4.84 -2.34 3.78
N LEU A 282 5.03 -1.21 4.48
CA LEU A 282 4.93 0.13 3.90
C LEU A 282 5.88 0.29 2.70
N ALA A 283 7.14 -0.09 2.84
CA ALA A 283 8.12 0.00 1.76
C ALA A 283 7.72 -0.87 0.54
N ARG A 284 7.17 -2.07 0.77
CA ARG A 284 6.65 -2.94 -0.30
C ARG A 284 5.46 -2.31 -1.03
N ILE A 285 4.54 -1.69 -0.29
CA ILE A 285 3.39 -0.99 -0.88
C ILE A 285 3.86 0.20 -1.71
N ILE A 286 4.83 0.97 -1.24
CA ILE A 286 5.41 2.07 -2.02
C ILE A 286 5.98 1.54 -3.34
N ILE A 287 6.81 0.51 -3.30
CA ILE A 287 7.37 -0.10 -4.52
C ILE A 287 6.28 -0.60 -5.45
N TYR A 288 5.25 -1.27 -4.92
CA TYR A 288 4.10 -1.68 -5.70
C TYR A 288 3.42 -0.48 -6.38
N ASN A 289 3.16 0.60 -5.63
CA ASN A 289 2.56 1.82 -6.18
C ASN A 289 3.43 2.43 -7.29
N LEU A 290 4.75 2.53 -7.11
CA LEU A 290 5.66 3.05 -8.14
C LEU A 290 5.59 2.24 -9.44
N ILE A 291 5.53 0.91 -9.33
CA ILE A 291 5.38 0.02 -10.49
C ILE A 291 4.03 0.26 -11.18
N ARG A 292 2.94 0.43 -10.41
CA ARG A 292 1.62 0.74 -10.97
C ARG A 292 1.58 2.10 -11.64
N LEU A 293 2.23 3.10 -11.06
CA LEU A 293 2.36 4.44 -11.65
C LEU A 293 3.17 4.42 -12.94
N SER A 294 4.31 3.71 -12.97
CA SER A 294 5.08 3.51 -14.20
C SER A 294 4.23 2.85 -15.28
N TYR A 295 3.55 1.74 -14.96
CA TYR A 295 2.64 1.09 -15.89
C TYR A 295 1.54 2.04 -16.42
N ALA A 296 0.89 2.79 -15.52
CA ALA A 296 -0.17 3.72 -15.90
C ALA A 296 0.34 4.89 -16.76
N THR A 297 1.58 5.33 -16.54
CA THR A 297 2.23 6.33 -17.38
C THR A 297 2.37 5.84 -18.82
N TRP A 298 2.85 4.61 -19.00
CA TRP A 298 3.09 4.04 -20.33
C TRP A 298 1.81 3.59 -21.05
N THR A 299 0.83 3.04 -20.30
CA THR A 299 -0.36 2.43 -20.92
C THR A 299 -1.60 3.33 -20.93
N LYS A 300 -1.71 4.24 -19.96
CA LYS A 300 -2.88 5.10 -19.77
C LYS A 300 -2.55 6.60 -19.90
N GLY A 301 -1.31 6.95 -20.25
CA GLY A 301 -0.89 8.33 -20.40
C GLY A 301 -0.90 9.15 -19.11
N LEU A 302 -0.80 8.50 -17.93
CA LEU A 302 -0.78 9.19 -16.64
C LEU A 302 0.44 10.10 -16.57
N LYS A 303 0.24 11.40 -16.32
CA LYS A 303 1.31 12.35 -16.07
C LYS A 303 1.60 12.43 -14.58
N THR A 304 2.78 12.00 -14.15
CA THR A 304 3.20 12.09 -12.75
C THR A 304 4.42 13.02 -12.61
N LYS A 305 4.53 13.66 -11.43
CA LYS A 305 5.73 14.46 -11.11
C LYS A 305 6.87 13.60 -10.55
N LEU A 306 6.66 12.28 -10.45
CA LEU A 306 7.65 11.33 -9.96
C LEU A 306 8.57 10.83 -11.06
N ASN A 307 8.20 11.01 -12.33
CA ASN A 307 8.98 10.54 -13.46
C ASN A 307 9.35 11.74 -14.36
N ASN A 308 10.62 12.01 -14.51
CA ASN A 308 11.13 12.93 -15.55
C ASN A 308 11.13 12.19 -16.90
N HIS A 309 9.94 11.95 -17.47
CA HIS A 309 9.90 11.46 -18.85
C HIS A 309 10.37 12.55 -19.80
N HIS A 310 11.62 12.48 -20.22
CA HIS A 310 11.97 12.99 -21.53
C HIS A 310 11.11 12.22 -22.55
N LYS A 311 10.14 12.90 -23.19
CA LYS A 311 9.51 12.38 -24.40
C LYS A 311 10.61 11.81 -25.28
N PRO A 312 10.54 10.55 -25.74
CA PRO A 312 11.40 10.13 -26.82
C PRO A 312 11.11 11.10 -27.96
N LYS A 313 12.13 11.80 -28.44
CA LYS A 313 12.03 12.56 -29.68
C LYS A 313 11.65 11.53 -30.73
N THR A 314 10.40 11.55 -31.16
CA THR A 314 9.96 10.85 -32.37
C THR A 314 10.81 11.40 -33.51
N LYS A 315 11.72 10.55 -34.00
CA LYS A 315 12.35 10.73 -35.32
C LYS A 315 11.37 10.24 -36.37
#